data_bce39864f87a42099cd54be209877925
#
_entry.id   bce39864f87a42099cd54be209877925
#
_cell.length_a   1.000
_cell.length_b   1.000
_cell.length_c   1.000
_cell.angle_alpha   90.00
_cell.angle_beta   90.00
_cell.angle_gamma   90.00
#
_symmetry.space_group_name_H-M   'P 1'
#
loop_
_entity.id
_entity.type
_entity.pdbx_description
1 polymer ?
#
loop_
_entity_poly.entity_id
_entity_poly.type
_entity_poly.pdbx_seq_one_letter_code
_entity_poly.pdbx_strand_id
1 'polypeptide(L)'
;MKHTIYSKLLISYLIYGVIAFFIICTFTQHLTTDYIEKHEASNLYREASIIAGDYAAEYFDSSMSLSDFQNHMKIVADYMDAEVWVVSPDGELLMDSDDPSIGIDIQNDSSKPVVINGFDVTDFGSNNYMIGDFYGSFKHKMLSVFSPVNVSYQNIGYIVIHKTMSHITAGVNGFMNISFYTVALIFAFAFVLLFMMSRSIYRPISKITKTAKKYAKGDFTAQIDVHSNDEIGYLANTLNYMATELDTLEEDQRKFVSNVSHDFRSPLTSIKGYVEAMLDGTIPVEMQDKYLNIILFETERLNKLTKSLIDLNQFGHHGIHLDIADFDINTMIRTTILTFEGKCSEKGLSFDLLLTGKELFVRGDMVKIQQILYNLIDNAVKFSNNDSSIKIETSIRNEKVFISVKDHGIGIPKDSLSKIWERFYKSDLSRGKDKRGTGLGLSIVKEIVQAHGENINVISTEGVGTEFIFTLPLSKKEG
;
A
#
# COMPACT_ATOMS: atom_id res chain seq x y z
N MET A 1 17.42 -15.16 11.79
CA MET A 1 17.30 -13.80 11.21
C MET A 1 15.94 -13.68 10.55
N LYS A 2 15.10 -12.69 10.95
CA LYS A 2 13.83 -12.46 10.26
C LYS A 2 14.13 -11.93 8.86
N HIS A 3 13.83 -12.74 7.85
CA HIS A 3 13.98 -12.33 6.45
C HIS A 3 13.05 -11.15 6.17
N THR A 4 13.61 -9.97 6.09
CA THR A 4 12.88 -8.78 5.69
C THR A 4 12.62 -8.83 4.18
N ILE A 5 11.58 -8.14 3.69
CA ILE A 5 11.31 -8.04 2.24
C ILE A 5 12.56 -7.53 1.51
N TYR A 6 13.30 -6.60 2.12
CA TYR A 6 14.55 -6.09 1.57
C TYR A 6 15.63 -7.17 1.40
N SER A 7 15.85 -8.02 2.42
CA SER A 7 16.85 -9.11 2.30
C SER A 7 16.45 -10.15 1.26
N LYS A 8 15.16 -10.44 1.12
CA LYS A 8 14.66 -11.33 0.06
C LYS A 8 14.88 -10.74 -1.35
N LEU A 9 14.56 -9.46 -1.54
CA LEU A 9 14.80 -8.76 -2.81
C LEU A 9 16.29 -8.70 -3.15
N LEU A 10 17.16 -8.41 -2.18
CA LEU A 10 18.60 -8.34 -2.38
C LEU A 10 19.17 -9.72 -2.76
N ILE A 11 18.76 -10.79 -2.08
CA ILE A 11 19.17 -12.16 -2.41
C ILE A 11 18.67 -12.55 -3.81
N SER A 12 17.41 -12.29 -4.12
CA SER A 12 16.84 -12.57 -5.45
C SER A 12 17.60 -11.82 -6.56
N TYR A 13 17.95 -10.55 -6.31
CA TYR A 13 18.73 -9.76 -7.25
C TYR A 13 20.13 -10.33 -7.46
N LEU A 14 20.82 -10.73 -6.38
CA LEU A 14 22.15 -11.36 -6.48
C LEU A 14 22.08 -12.66 -7.28
N ILE A 15 21.10 -13.52 -6.99
CA ILE A 15 20.93 -14.79 -7.72
C ILE A 15 20.64 -14.53 -9.19
N TYR A 16 19.70 -13.63 -9.49
CA TYR A 16 19.39 -13.23 -10.87
C TYR A 16 20.62 -12.67 -11.58
N GLY A 17 21.40 -11.83 -10.88
CA GLY A 17 22.61 -11.25 -11.41
C GLY A 17 23.66 -12.27 -11.78
N VAL A 18 23.93 -13.24 -10.92
CA VAL A 18 24.90 -14.32 -11.19
C VAL A 18 24.43 -15.18 -12.35
N ILE A 19 23.17 -15.54 -12.40
CA ILE A 19 22.61 -16.36 -13.50
C ILE A 19 22.68 -15.58 -14.82
N ALA A 20 22.24 -14.33 -14.83
CA ALA A 20 22.27 -13.49 -16.02
C ALA A 20 23.70 -13.26 -16.54
N PHE A 21 24.65 -13.00 -15.62
CA PHE A 21 26.07 -12.88 -15.98
C PHE A 21 26.58 -14.15 -16.65
N PHE A 22 26.31 -15.30 -16.06
CA PHE A 22 26.78 -16.59 -16.61
C PHE A 22 26.16 -16.88 -17.99
N ILE A 23 24.85 -16.68 -18.13
CA ILE A 23 24.16 -16.88 -19.43
C ILE A 23 24.70 -15.92 -20.48
N ILE A 24 24.81 -14.63 -20.18
CA ILE A 24 25.30 -13.64 -21.15
C ILE A 24 26.72 -13.96 -21.57
N CYS A 25 27.62 -14.29 -20.62
CA CYS A 25 29.02 -14.59 -20.95
C CYS A 25 29.13 -15.84 -21.83
N THR A 26 28.48 -16.96 -21.46
CA THR A 26 28.56 -18.21 -22.22
C THR A 26 27.88 -18.07 -23.61
N PHE A 27 26.71 -17.45 -23.67
CA PHE A 27 25.96 -17.29 -24.91
C PHE A 27 26.66 -16.31 -25.85
N THR A 28 27.12 -15.16 -25.32
CA THR A 28 27.85 -14.17 -26.14
C THR A 28 29.16 -14.77 -26.67
N GLN A 29 29.92 -15.50 -25.85
CA GLN A 29 31.14 -16.14 -26.30
C GLN A 29 30.89 -17.10 -27.46
N HIS A 30 29.91 -17.99 -27.31
CA HIS A 30 29.59 -18.99 -28.36
C HIS A 30 29.16 -18.32 -29.65
N LEU A 31 28.21 -17.38 -29.59
CA LEU A 31 27.73 -16.68 -30.79
C LEU A 31 28.81 -15.83 -31.47
N THR A 32 29.62 -15.13 -30.65
CA THR A 32 30.69 -14.27 -31.20
C THR A 32 31.75 -15.10 -31.87
N THR A 33 32.15 -16.23 -31.26
CA THR A 33 33.12 -17.15 -31.87
C THR A 33 32.61 -17.70 -33.20
N ASP A 34 31.40 -18.28 -33.22
CA ASP A 34 30.82 -18.84 -34.44
C ASP A 34 30.63 -17.78 -35.54
N TYR A 35 30.22 -16.57 -35.17
CA TYR A 35 30.06 -15.44 -36.10
C TYR A 35 31.41 -15.02 -36.71
N ILE A 36 32.44 -14.84 -35.88
CA ILE A 36 33.75 -14.38 -36.33
C ILE A 36 34.42 -15.47 -37.18
N GLU A 37 34.37 -16.74 -36.75
CA GLU A 37 34.92 -17.84 -37.53
C GLU A 37 34.26 -17.93 -38.95
N LYS A 38 32.95 -17.87 -39.03
CA LYS A 38 32.24 -17.89 -40.35
C LYS A 38 32.51 -16.65 -41.19
N HIS A 39 32.62 -15.49 -40.57
CA HIS A 39 32.90 -14.24 -41.24
C HIS A 39 34.31 -14.23 -41.84
N GLU A 40 35.31 -14.64 -41.03
CA GLU A 40 36.71 -14.77 -41.48
C GLU A 40 36.83 -15.84 -42.58
N ALA A 41 36.18 -17.01 -42.41
CA ALA A 41 36.17 -18.04 -43.44
C ALA A 41 35.57 -17.53 -44.77
N SER A 42 34.48 -16.76 -44.71
CA SER A 42 33.88 -16.16 -45.92
C SER A 42 34.80 -15.12 -46.57
N ASN A 43 35.51 -14.32 -45.80
CA ASN A 43 36.47 -13.33 -46.33
C ASN A 43 37.66 -14.06 -47.01
N LEU A 44 38.25 -15.05 -46.31
CA LEU A 44 39.36 -15.85 -46.85
C LEU A 44 38.91 -16.61 -48.13
N TYR A 45 37.71 -17.18 -48.14
CA TYR A 45 37.18 -17.86 -49.31
C TYR A 45 37.05 -16.95 -50.56
N ARG A 46 36.57 -15.70 -50.31
CA ARG A 46 36.47 -14.71 -51.38
C ARG A 46 37.82 -14.43 -52.00
N GLU A 47 38.85 -14.20 -51.18
CA GLU A 47 40.21 -13.94 -51.65
C GLU A 47 40.84 -15.18 -52.33
N ALA A 48 40.63 -16.37 -51.72
CA ALA A 48 41.07 -17.62 -52.34
C ALA A 48 40.45 -17.80 -53.74
N SER A 49 39.17 -17.42 -53.88
CA SER A 49 38.48 -17.49 -55.18
C SER A 49 39.00 -16.49 -56.21
N ILE A 50 39.40 -15.29 -55.76
CA ILE A 50 40.04 -14.29 -56.66
C ILE A 50 41.41 -14.79 -57.09
N ILE A 51 42.22 -15.28 -56.12
CA ILE A 51 43.55 -15.83 -56.49
C ILE A 51 43.39 -17.02 -57.43
N ALA A 52 42.43 -17.92 -57.18
CA ALA A 52 42.21 -19.10 -58.03
C ALA A 52 41.71 -18.76 -59.44
N GLY A 53 40.74 -17.80 -59.53
CA GLY A 53 40.10 -17.46 -60.79
C GLY A 53 40.94 -16.54 -61.69
N ASP A 54 41.61 -15.56 -61.09
CA ASP A 54 42.35 -14.55 -61.83
C ASP A 54 43.84 -14.90 -61.93
N TYR A 55 44.54 -14.90 -60.79
CA TYR A 55 46.00 -15.02 -60.81
C TYR A 55 46.52 -16.45 -61.05
N ALA A 56 45.95 -17.47 -60.43
CA ALA A 56 46.39 -18.84 -60.62
C ALA A 56 46.03 -19.35 -62.01
N ALA A 57 44.83 -19.00 -62.49
CA ALA A 57 44.42 -19.38 -63.85
C ALA A 57 45.35 -18.76 -64.90
N GLU A 58 45.75 -17.48 -64.77
CA GLU A 58 46.69 -16.84 -65.69
C GLU A 58 48.10 -17.47 -65.64
N TYR A 59 48.53 -17.87 -64.41
CA TYR A 59 49.81 -18.55 -64.23
C TYR A 59 49.83 -19.92 -64.96
N PHE A 60 48.84 -20.73 -64.72
CA PHE A 60 48.75 -22.05 -65.28
C PHE A 60 48.48 -22.03 -66.79
N ASP A 61 47.89 -20.94 -67.32
CA ASP A 61 47.74 -20.73 -68.79
C ASP A 61 48.98 -20.09 -69.46
N SER A 62 50.12 -20.00 -68.69
CA SER A 62 51.40 -19.44 -69.12
C SER A 62 51.35 -17.94 -69.53
N SER A 63 50.37 -17.19 -69.13
CA SER A 63 50.20 -15.77 -69.36
C SER A 63 50.85 -14.90 -68.30
N MET A 64 51.21 -15.46 -67.09
CA MET A 64 51.87 -14.82 -65.96
C MET A 64 53.16 -15.55 -65.60
N SER A 65 54.18 -14.79 -65.14
CA SER A 65 55.46 -15.38 -64.68
C SER A 65 55.29 -15.97 -63.25
N LEU A 66 56.10 -16.95 -62.89
CA LEU A 66 56.17 -17.54 -61.55
C LEU A 66 56.42 -16.48 -60.48
N SER A 67 57.36 -15.59 -60.76
CA SER A 67 57.73 -14.51 -59.80
C SER A 67 56.62 -13.51 -59.56
N ASP A 68 55.82 -13.18 -60.60
CA ASP A 68 54.69 -12.26 -60.45
C ASP A 68 53.54 -12.92 -59.64
N PHE A 69 53.25 -14.20 -59.89
CA PHE A 69 52.24 -14.95 -59.14
C PHE A 69 52.65 -15.12 -57.68
N GLN A 70 53.90 -15.51 -57.37
CA GLN A 70 54.40 -15.59 -56.01
C GLN A 70 54.33 -14.25 -55.28
N ASN A 71 54.65 -13.12 -55.96
CA ASN A 71 54.55 -11.79 -55.40
C ASN A 71 53.07 -11.43 -55.08
N HIS A 72 52.12 -11.75 -55.97
CA HIS A 72 50.71 -11.54 -55.67
C HIS A 72 50.20 -12.38 -54.49
N MET A 73 50.56 -13.65 -54.41
CA MET A 73 50.24 -14.50 -53.26
C MET A 73 50.79 -13.92 -51.98
N LYS A 74 52.07 -13.46 -51.98
CA LYS A 74 52.70 -12.88 -50.81
C LYS A 74 52.05 -11.55 -50.38
N ILE A 75 51.69 -10.68 -51.28
CA ILE A 75 50.98 -9.44 -50.98
C ILE A 75 49.65 -9.71 -50.29
N VAL A 76 48.88 -10.69 -50.82
CA VAL A 76 47.59 -11.06 -50.20
C VAL A 76 47.80 -11.77 -48.85
N ALA A 77 48.77 -12.64 -48.73
CA ALA A 77 49.15 -13.29 -47.48
C ALA A 77 49.49 -12.27 -46.39
N ASP A 78 50.39 -11.34 -46.69
CA ASP A 78 50.78 -10.27 -45.76
C ASP A 78 49.64 -9.32 -45.40
N TYR A 79 48.75 -8.98 -46.35
CA TYR A 79 47.59 -8.13 -46.11
C TYR A 79 46.55 -8.81 -45.19
N MET A 80 46.34 -10.13 -45.36
CA MET A 80 45.37 -10.87 -44.59
C MET A 80 45.92 -11.47 -43.28
N ASP A 81 47.23 -11.33 -43.07
CA ASP A 81 47.94 -11.99 -41.97
C ASP A 81 47.67 -13.51 -41.97
N ALA A 82 47.91 -14.12 -43.15
CA ALA A 82 47.58 -15.50 -43.49
C ALA A 82 48.68 -16.08 -44.37
N GLU A 83 48.67 -17.41 -44.52
CA GLU A 83 49.57 -18.14 -45.42
C GLU A 83 48.73 -18.60 -46.62
N VAL A 84 49.26 -18.45 -47.84
CA VAL A 84 48.57 -18.87 -49.08
C VAL A 84 49.34 -20.01 -49.72
N TRP A 85 48.72 -21.15 -49.89
CA TRP A 85 49.25 -22.33 -50.48
C TRP A 85 48.55 -22.63 -51.81
N VAL A 86 49.27 -23.23 -52.76
CA VAL A 86 48.74 -23.88 -53.95
C VAL A 86 48.97 -25.38 -53.81
N VAL A 87 47.91 -26.13 -53.79
CA VAL A 87 47.94 -27.60 -53.56
C VAL A 87 47.38 -28.31 -54.81
N SER A 88 48.02 -29.35 -55.27
CA SER A 88 47.56 -30.18 -56.36
C SER A 88 46.34 -31.02 -55.92
N PRO A 89 45.53 -31.58 -56.87
CA PRO A 89 44.46 -32.51 -56.57
C PRO A 89 44.91 -33.74 -55.75
N ASP A 90 46.16 -34.15 -55.93
CA ASP A 90 46.78 -35.28 -55.24
C ASP A 90 47.44 -34.93 -53.89
N GLY A 91 47.28 -33.69 -53.46
CA GLY A 91 47.82 -33.23 -52.16
C GLY A 91 49.31 -32.84 -52.18
N GLU A 92 49.89 -32.57 -53.32
CA GLU A 92 51.23 -32.02 -53.40
C GLU A 92 51.22 -30.50 -53.25
N LEU A 93 52.08 -29.96 -52.38
CA LEU A 93 52.25 -28.53 -52.20
C LEU A 93 53.06 -27.98 -53.35
N LEU A 94 52.39 -27.23 -54.20
CA LEU A 94 52.95 -26.63 -55.42
C LEU A 94 53.63 -25.29 -55.17
N MET A 95 53.08 -24.49 -54.30
CA MET A 95 53.61 -23.18 -53.84
C MET A 95 53.22 -22.86 -52.44
N ASP A 96 54.12 -22.09 -51.76
CA ASP A 96 53.90 -21.51 -50.43
C ASP A 96 54.25 -20.02 -50.46
N SER A 97 53.36 -19.17 -49.96
CA SER A 97 53.63 -17.71 -49.86
C SER A 97 54.72 -17.36 -48.90
N ASP A 98 55.00 -18.18 -47.88
CA ASP A 98 56.03 -17.92 -46.87
C ASP A 98 57.33 -18.54 -47.20
N ASP A 99 57.38 -19.61 -48.02
CA ASP A 99 58.62 -20.22 -48.48
C ASP A 99 58.73 -20.17 -50.00
N PRO A 100 59.35 -19.12 -50.57
CA PRO A 100 59.50 -19.00 -52.03
C PRO A 100 60.34 -20.09 -52.64
N SER A 101 61.05 -20.91 -51.84
CA SER A 101 61.81 -22.06 -52.36
C SER A 101 60.88 -23.24 -52.74
N ILE A 102 59.65 -23.24 -52.27
CA ILE A 102 58.60 -24.17 -52.65
C ILE A 102 57.87 -23.52 -53.83
N GLY A 103 58.29 -23.81 -55.01
CA GLY A 103 57.58 -23.38 -56.23
C GLY A 103 57.90 -24.32 -57.37
N ILE A 104 56.85 -24.87 -57.97
CA ILE A 104 57.00 -25.67 -59.19
C ILE A 104 57.02 -24.67 -60.35
N ASP A 105 58.23 -24.52 -60.97
CA ASP A 105 58.31 -23.91 -62.26
C ASP A 105 57.81 -24.93 -63.30
N ILE A 106 56.59 -24.71 -63.79
CA ILE A 106 55.99 -25.60 -64.79
C ILE A 106 56.86 -25.74 -66.09
N GLN A 107 57.80 -24.80 -66.26
CA GLN A 107 58.72 -24.75 -67.40
C GLN A 107 60.06 -25.49 -67.15
N ASN A 108 60.42 -25.75 -65.88
CA ASN A 108 61.68 -26.37 -65.48
C ASN A 108 61.45 -27.44 -64.41
N ASP A 109 61.13 -28.60 -64.74
CA ASP A 109 60.81 -29.81 -63.94
C ASP A 109 61.89 -30.20 -62.88
N SER A 110 62.17 -29.31 -61.86
CA SER A 110 63.27 -29.51 -60.88
C SER A 110 62.98 -29.17 -59.42
N SER A 111 61.78 -29.49 -58.91
CA SER A 111 61.49 -29.39 -57.48
C SER A 111 61.02 -30.74 -56.88
N LYS A 112 61.45 -31.03 -55.64
CA LYS A 112 60.88 -32.19 -54.88
C LYS A 112 59.55 -31.77 -54.29
N PRO A 113 58.42 -32.38 -54.71
CA PRO A 113 57.14 -32.01 -54.13
C PRO A 113 57.05 -32.32 -52.63
N VAL A 114 56.55 -31.42 -51.84
CA VAL A 114 56.16 -31.67 -50.45
C VAL A 114 54.75 -32.24 -50.46
N VAL A 115 54.58 -33.50 -50.09
CA VAL A 115 53.27 -34.18 -50.09
C VAL A 115 52.59 -33.97 -48.75
N ILE A 116 51.36 -33.47 -48.75
CA ILE A 116 50.46 -33.32 -47.58
C ILE A 116 49.76 -34.66 -47.39
N ASN A 117 50.25 -35.47 -46.43
CA ASN A 117 49.71 -36.80 -46.20
C ASN A 117 48.23 -36.77 -45.73
N GLY A 118 47.35 -37.45 -46.49
CA GLY A 118 45.94 -37.56 -46.12
C GLY A 118 45.05 -36.36 -46.55
N PHE A 119 45.57 -35.51 -47.44
CA PHE A 119 44.77 -34.39 -47.97
C PHE A 119 43.57 -34.92 -48.73
N ASP A 120 42.33 -34.51 -48.28
CA ASP A 120 41.08 -34.83 -48.93
C ASP A 120 40.16 -33.57 -48.93
N VAL A 121 39.77 -33.12 -50.12
CA VAL A 121 38.90 -31.95 -50.32
C VAL A 121 37.55 -32.15 -49.64
N THR A 122 37.07 -33.39 -49.48
CA THR A 122 35.78 -33.67 -48.83
C THR A 122 35.76 -33.30 -47.34
N ASP A 123 36.92 -33.23 -46.69
CA ASP A 123 37.05 -32.83 -45.28
C ASP A 123 36.65 -31.36 -45.03
N PHE A 124 36.67 -30.51 -46.05
CA PHE A 124 36.21 -29.12 -45.94
C PHE A 124 34.66 -28.99 -45.89
N GLY A 125 33.97 -30.05 -46.20
CA GLY A 125 32.52 -30.11 -46.16
C GLY A 125 31.82 -29.07 -47.05
N SER A 126 30.55 -28.80 -46.77
CA SER A 126 29.73 -27.83 -47.51
C SER A 126 30.12 -26.35 -47.26
N ASN A 127 30.92 -26.08 -46.27
CA ASN A 127 31.28 -24.73 -45.86
C ASN A 127 32.59 -24.21 -46.48
N ASN A 128 33.31 -25.07 -47.24
CA ASN A 128 34.59 -24.79 -47.88
C ASN A 128 35.70 -24.35 -46.93
N TYR A 129 35.62 -24.72 -45.64
CA TYR A 129 36.69 -24.45 -44.66
C TYR A 129 36.79 -25.57 -43.63
N MET A 130 37.97 -25.70 -43.04
CA MET A 130 38.23 -26.58 -41.89
C MET A 130 39.01 -25.84 -40.81
N ILE A 131 38.81 -26.29 -39.57
CA ILE A 131 39.58 -25.78 -38.42
C ILE A 131 40.39 -26.95 -37.83
N GLY A 132 41.67 -26.83 -37.88
CA GLY A 132 42.58 -27.91 -37.41
C GLY A 132 44.04 -27.57 -37.64
N ASP A 133 44.88 -28.60 -37.61
CA ASP A 133 46.34 -28.52 -37.86
C ASP A 133 46.68 -28.73 -39.35
N PHE A 134 45.70 -28.73 -40.20
CA PHE A 134 45.78 -28.97 -41.62
C PHE A 134 46.67 -30.18 -41.96
N TYR A 135 46.15 -31.36 -41.63
CA TYR A 135 46.82 -32.66 -41.84
C TYR A 135 48.21 -32.77 -41.20
N GLY A 136 48.39 -32.12 -39.99
CA GLY A 136 49.62 -32.12 -39.26
C GLY A 136 50.70 -31.14 -39.80
N SER A 137 50.37 -30.33 -40.82
CA SER A 137 51.30 -29.39 -41.39
C SER A 137 51.63 -28.18 -40.46
N PHE A 138 50.70 -27.85 -39.58
CA PHE A 138 50.86 -26.74 -38.62
C PHE A 138 50.92 -27.25 -37.18
N LYS A 139 51.71 -26.55 -36.36
CA LYS A 139 51.80 -26.81 -34.89
C LYS A 139 50.62 -26.25 -34.13
N HIS A 140 49.90 -25.32 -34.72
CA HIS A 140 48.78 -24.58 -34.15
C HIS A 140 47.53 -24.81 -34.95
N LYS A 141 46.36 -24.58 -34.35
CA LYS A 141 45.09 -24.66 -35.08
C LYS A 141 44.99 -23.50 -36.06
N MET A 142 44.67 -23.82 -37.26
CA MET A 142 44.44 -22.90 -38.38
C MET A 142 43.00 -22.96 -38.83
N LEU A 143 42.48 -21.84 -39.28
CA LEU A 143 41.31 -21.77 -40.12
C LEU A 143 41.80 -21.85 -41.57
N SER A 144 41.51 -22.94 -42.25
CA SER A 144 41.95 -23.24 -43.63
C SER A 144 40.77 -23.19 -44.57
N VAL A 145 40.87 -22.39 -45.60
CA VAL A 145 39.82 -22.23 -46.61
C VAL A 145 40.38 -22.61 -47.99
N PHE A 146 39.63 -23.27 -48.79
CA PHE A 146 40.09 -23.68 -50.13
C PHE A 146 39.18 -23.15 -51.24
N SER A 147 39.77 -22.89 -52.41
CA SER A 147 39.07 -22.60 -53.67
C SER A 147 39.71 -23.34 -54.82
N PRO A 148 38.92 -24.04 -55.68
CA PRO A 148 39.45 -24.82 -56.81
C PRO A 148 40.01 -23.89 -57.91
N VAL A 149 41.16 -24.26 -58.48
CA VAL A 149 41.75 -23.61 -59.66
C VAL A 149 41.31 -24.41 -60.88
N ASN A 150 40.48 -23.80 -61.69
CA ASN A 150 39.97 -24.42 -62.95
C ASN A 150 40.54 -23.71 -64.15
N VAL A 151 41.29 -24.46 -64.96
CA VAL A 151 41.84 -23.96 -66.21
C VAL A 151 41.33 -24.90 -67.32
N SER A 152 40.81 -24.37 -68.43
CA SER A 152 40.30 -25.11 -69.56
C SER A 152 39.30 -26.25 -69.16
N TYR A 153 38.41 -25.99 -68.19
CA TYR A 153 37.42 -26.95 -67.66
C TYR A 153 38.00 -28.13 -66.87
N GLN A 154 39.28 -28.05 -66.45
CA GLN A 154 39.91 -29.06 -65.62
C GLN A 154 40.34 -28.44 -64.34
N ASN A 155 40.14 -29.16 -63.23
CA ASN A 155 40.64 -28.76 -61.94
C ASN A 155 42.16 -29.08 -61.84
N ILE A 156 43.01 -28.08 -61.74
CA ILE A 156 44.45 -28.23 -61.71
C ILE A 156 44.98 -28.26 -60.29
N GLY A 157 44.26 -27.71 -59.32
CA GLY A 157 44.64 -27.62 -57.94
C GLY A 157 43.71 -26.77 -57.12
N TYR A 158 44.15 -26.43 -55.96
CA TYR A 158 43.40 -25.62 -54.97
C TYR A 158 44.31 -24.50 -54.46
N ILE A 159 43.75 -23.31 -54.36
CA ILE A 159 44.28 -22.26 -53.46
C ILE A 159 43.76 -22.51 -52.09
N VAL A 160 44.68 -22.67 -51.12
CA VAL A 160 44.33 -22.82 -49.71
C VAL A 160 44.93 -21.69 -48.91
N ILE A 161 44.07 -20.95 -48.18
CA ILE A 161 44.50 -19.87 -47.33
C ILE A 161 44.35 -20.30 -45.85
N HIS A 162 45.46 -20.18 -45.11
CA HIS A 162 45.55 -20.58 -43.73
C HIS A 162 45.70 -19.37 -42.85
N LYS A 163 44.80 -19.16 -41.88
CA LYS A 163 44.88 -18.11 -40.89
C LYS A 163 44.93 -18.69 -39.48
N THR A 164 45.85 -18.25 -38.62
CA THR A 164 46.02 -18.77 -37.29
C THR A 164 44.80 -18.45 -36.40
N MET A 165 44.25 -19.49 -35.77
CA MET A 165 43.10 -19.33 -34.85
C MET A 165 43.40 -18.40 -33.65
N SER A 166 44.65 -18.20 -33.25
CA SER A 166 45.03 -17.24 -32.21
C SER A 166 44.69 -15.81 -32.58
N HIS A 167 44.81 -15.42 -33.84
CA HIS A 167 44.46 -14.06 -34.28
C HIS A 167 42.95 -13.86 -34.29
N ILE A 168 42.19 -14.88 -34.70
CA ILE A 168 40.72 -14.89 -34.65
C ILE A 168 40.21 -14.83 -33.22
N THR A 169 40.78 -15.64 -32.33
CA THR A 169 40.39 -15.63 -30.89
C THR A 169 40.78 -14.34 -30.18
N ALA A 170 41.86 -13.65 -30.58
CA ALA A 170 42.18 -12.34 -30.04
C ALA A 170 41.11 -11.30 -30.36
N GLY A 171 40.53 -11.35 -31.55
CA GLY A 171 39.37 -10.52 -31.92
C GLY A 171 38.15 -10.84 -31.07
N VAL A 172 37.84 -12.12 -30.87
CA VAL A 172 36.73 -12.56 -29.96
C VAL A 172 36.94 -12.01 -28.55
N ASN A 173 38.14 -12.08 -27.99
CA ASN A 173 38.43 -11.58 -26.65
C ASN A 173 38.21 -10.07 -26.51
N GLY A 174 38.47 -9.28 -27.55
CA GLY A 174 38.18 -7.85 -27.60
C GLY A 174 36.67 -7.58 -27.43
N PHE A 175 35.81 -8.27 -28.18
CA PHE A 175 34.35 -8.15 -28.04
C PHE A 175 33.85 -8.66 -26.70
N MET A 176 34.44 -9.72 -26.16
CA MET A 176 34.08 -10.25 -24.83
C MET A 176 34.37 -9.23 -23.72
N ASN A 177 35.49 -8.52 -23.77
CA ASN A 177 35.80 -7.47 -22.81
C ASN A 177 34.76 -6.35 -22.82
N ILE A 178 34.31 -5.90 -23.99
CA ILE A 178 33.23 -4.92 -24.14
C ILE A 178 31.95 -5.43 -23.48
N SER A 179 31.59 -6.68 -23.72
CA SER A 179 30.40 -7.32 -23.12
C SER A 179 30.50 -7.38 -21.58
N PHE A 180 31.65 -7.72 -21.02
CA PHE A 180 31.89 -7.71 -19.56
C PHE A 180 31.72 -6.33 -18.95
N TYR A 181 32.31 -5.28 -19.57
CA TYR A 181 32.15 -3.90 -19.08
C TYR A 181 30.69 -3.44 -19.15
N THR A 182 29.98 -3.79 -20.21
CA THR A 182 28.56 -3.45 -20.36
C THR A 182 27.71 -4.10 -19.29
N VAL A 183 27.91 -5.39 -19.03
CA VAL A 183 27.22 -6.14 -17.98
C VAL A 183 27.54 -5.56 -16.61
N ALA A 184 28.81 -5.27 -16.30
CA ALA A 184 29.24 -4.66 -15.05
C ALA A 184 28.55 -3.29 -14.82
N LEU A 185 28.44 -2.46 -15.87
CA LEU A 185 27.76 -1.16 -15.80
C LEU A 185 26.27 -1.31 -15.49
N ILE A 186 25.58 -2.26 -16.15
CA ILE A 186 24.17 -2.57 -15.89
C ILE A 186 23.95 -2.98 -14.42
N PHE A 187 24.83 -3.83 -13.88
CA PHE A 187 24.78 -4.22 -12.48
C PHE A 187 25.01 -3.07 -11.51
N ALA A 188 25.97 -2.22 -11.80
CA ALA A 188 26.22 -1.03 -10.98
C ALA A 188 24.99 -0.11 -10.95
N PHE A 189 24.37 0.13 -12.11
CA PHE A 189 23.15 0.94 -12.19
C PHE A 189 21.97 0.31 -11.44
N ALA A 190 21.76 -0.98 -11.60
CA ALA A 190 20.70 -1.69 -10.89
C ALA A 190 20.92 -1.71 -9.37
N PHE A 191 22.16 -1.73 -8.89
CA PHE A 191 22.48 -1.59 -7.46
C PHE A 191 22.10 -0.21 -6.92
N VAL A 192 22.32 0.85 -7.68
CA VAL A 192 21.88 2.21 -7.33
C VAL A 192 20.37 2.29 -7.22
N LEU A 193 19.63 1.67 -8.16
CA LEU A 193 18.17 1.60 -8.10
C LEU A 193 17.66 0.87 -6.85
N LEU A 194 18.29 -0.26 -6.48
CA LEU A 194 17.96 -0.98 -5.26
C LEU A 194 18.18 -0.13 -4.00
N PHE A 195 19.26 0.64 -3.97
CA PHE A 195 19.54 1.55 -2.86
C PHE A 195 18.47 2.65 -2.76
N MET A 196 18.06 3.24 -3.89
CA MET A 196 16.99 4.22 -3.93
C MET A 196 15.64 3.63 -3.45
N MET A 197 15.27 2.43 -3.93
CA MET A 197 14.07 1.72 -3.47
C MET A 197 14.10 1.44 -1.96
N SER A 198 15.27 1.05 -1.43
CA SER A 198 15.43 0.84 0.00
C SER A 198 15.13 2.09 0.81
N ARG A 199 15.57 3.25 0.35
CA ARG A 199 15.37 4.54 1.02
C ARG A 199 13.94 5.07 0.85
N SER A 200 13.37 4.95 -0.35
CA SER A 200 12.08 5.54 -0.69
C SER A 200 10.88 4.69 -0.27
N ILE A 201 11.01 3.37 -0.26
CA ILE A 201 9.90 2.46 0.01
C ILE A 201 10.10 1.68 1.31
N TYR A 202 11.22 0.95 1.43
CA TYR A 202 11.39 0.01 2.53
C TYR A 202 11.47 0.70 3.91
N ARG A 203 12.26 1.77 4.03
CA ARG A 203 12.41 2.48 5.32
C ARG A 203 11.11 3.09 5.83
N PRO A 204 10.31 3.81 5.01
CA PRO A 204 9.00 4.31 5.42
C PRO A 204 8.04 3.20 5.85
N ILE A 205 7.90 2.14 5.07
CA ILE A 205 7.03 1.01 5.41
C ILE A 205 7.48 0.34 6.73
N SER A 206 8.78 0.22 6.96
CA SER A 206 9.30 -0.32 8.22
C SER A 206 8.97 0.57 9.42
N LYS A 207 9.01 1.90 9.27
CA LYS A 207 8.58 2.85 10.30
C LYS A 207 7.08 2.68 10.61
N ILE A 208 6.25 2.68 9.56
CA ILE A 208 4.79 2.47 9.69
C ILE A 208 4.50 1.17 10.45
N THR A 209 5.11 0.06 10.01
CA THR A 209 4.90 -1.25 10.64
C THR A 209 5.33 -1.28 12.11
N LYS A 210 6.42 -0.61 12.46
CA LYS A 210 6.90 -0.55 13.86
C LYS A 210 5.94 0.25 14.73
N THR A 211 5.43 1.39 14.26
CA THR A 211 4.49 2.23 15.01
C THR A 211 3.12 1.58 15.09
N ALA A 212 2.61 0.99 14.00
CA ALA A 212 1.36 0.22 14.02
C ALA A 212 1.36 -0.94 15.04
N LYS A 213 2.54 -1.55 15.30
CA LYS A 213 2.69 -2.53 16.39
C LYS A 213 2.57 -1.93 17.79
N LYS A 214 2.89 -0.64 17.96
CA LYS A 214 2.64 0.08 19.21
C LYS A 214 1.14 0.35 19.38
N TYR A 215 0.46 0.77 18.30
CA TYR A 215 -0.99 0.94 18.30
C TYR A 215 -1.72 -0.35 18.68
N ALA A 216 -1.28 -1.49 18.15
CA ALA A 216 -1.82 -2.81 18.52
C ALA A 216 -1.58 -3.21 20.00
N LYS A 217 -0.72 -2.48 20.73
CA LYS A 217 -0.47 -2.66 22.17
C LYS A 217 -1.16 -1.61 23.02
N GLY A 218 -1.96 -0.72 22.41
CA GLY A 218 -2.64 0.39 23.12
C GLY A 218 -1.80 1.66 23.27
N ASP A 219 -0.60 1.73 22.67
CA ASP A 219 0.20 2.98 22.68
C ASP A 219 -0.17 3.81 21.43
N PHE A 220 -1.23 4.61 21.56
CA PHE A 220 -1.73 5.49 20.51
C PHE A 220 -1.03 6.85 20.46
N THR A 221 -0.20 7.18 21.45
CA THR A 221 0.52 8.46 21.53
C THR A 221 1.70 8.53 20.55
N ALA A 222 2.21 7.38 20.10
CA ALA A 222 3.30 7.30 19.14
C ALA A 222 2.83 7.75 17.76
N GLN A 223 3.55 8.66 17.10
CA GLN A 223 3.24 9.11 15.74
C GLN A 223 4.12 8.44 14.70
N ILE A 224 3.55 8.17 13.54
CA ILE A 224 4.26 7.70 12.35
C ILE A 224 4.86 8.93 11.66
N ASP A 225 6.18 9.12 11.86
CA ASP A 225 6.97 10.19 11.24
C ASP A 225 7.46 9.75 9.84
N VAL A 226 6.58 9.85 8.86
CA VAL A 226 6.86 9.58 7.44
C VAL A 226 6.34 10.76 6.61
N HIS A 227 7.29 11.50 6.02
CA HIS A 227 6.98 12.62 5.14
C HIS A 227 7.17 12.16 3.70
N SER A 228 6.09 11.80 3.06
CA SER A 228 6.02 11.46 1.64
C SER A 228 4.72 12.03 1.06
N ASN A 229 4.73 12.43 -0.19
CA ASN A 229 3.55 12.94 -0.89
C ASN A 229 2.88 11.87 -1.78
N ASP A 230 3.21 10.61 -1.55
CA ASP A 230 2.69 9.43 -2.23
C ASP A 230 1.70 8.64 -1.35
N GLU A 231 1.32 7.45 -1.82
CA GLU A 231 0.42 6.53 -1.12
C GLU A 231 0.95 6.10 0.25
N ILE A 232 2.27 6.08 0.43
CA ILE A 232 2.91 5.73 1.71
C ILE A 232 2.70 6.85 2.73
N GLY A 233 2.82 8.10 2.29
CA GLY A 233 2.52 9.26 3.12
C GLY A 233 1.04 9.33 3.49
N TYR A 234 0.15 9.08 2.53
CA TYR A 234 -1.29 8.99 2.78
C TYR A 234 -1.64 7.89 3.80
N LEU A 235 -1.04 6.71 3.65
CA LEU A 235 -1.21 5.61 4.61
C LEU A 235 -0.74 5.99 6.02
N ALA A 236 0.41 6.66 6.13
CA ALA A 236 0.95 7.11 7.42
C ALA A 236 0.00 8.10 8.11
N ASN A 237 -0.52 9.07 7.36
CA ASN A 237 -1.47 10.07 7.88
C ASN A 237 -2.80 9.43 8.30
N THR A 238 -3.33 8.50 7.51
CA THR A 238 -4.56 7.77 7.83
C THR A 238 -4.42 6.95 9.13
N LEU A 239 -3.28 6.27 9.31
CA LEU A 239 -2.99 5.52 10.53
C LEU A 239 -2.80 6.44 11.75
N ASN A 240 -2.18 7.60 11.59
CA ASN A 240 -2.06 8.60 12.65
C ASN A 240 -3.44 9.14 13.05
N TYR A 241 -4.30 9.46 12.06
CA TYR A 241 -5.67 9.88 12.32
C TYR A 241 -6.45 8.82 13.10
N MET A 242 -6.38 7.56 12.66
CA MET A 242 -7.02 6.43 13.34
C MET A 242 -6.51 6.26 14.79
N ALA A 243 -5.20 6.45 15.02
CA ALA A 243 -4.63 6.37 16.36
C ALA A 243 -5.15 7.49 17.27
N THR A 244 -5.29 8.72 16.76
CA THR A 244 -5.87 9.86 17.50
C THR A 244 -7.32 9.58 17.89
N GLU A 245 -8.14 9.04 16.98
CA GLU A 245 -9.52 8.66 17.26
C GLU A 245 -9.61 7.56 18.33
N LEU A 246 -8.72 6.56 18.27
CA LEU A 246 -8.67 5.48 19.26
C LEU A 246 -8.22 5.99 20.65
N ASP A 247 -7.26 6.90 20.70
CA ASP A 247 -6.79 7.52 21.95
C ASP A 247 -7.92 8.31 22.61
N THR A 248 -8.65 9.09 21.82
CA THR A 248 -9.83 9.86 22.29
C THR A 248 -10.91 8.92 22.83
N LEU A 249 -11.20 7.83 22.10
CA LEU A 249 -12.18 6.82 22.55
C LEU A 249 -11.76 6.14 23.86
N GLU A 250 -10.47 5.81 24.03
CA GLU A 250 -9.96 5.21 25.27
C GLU A 250 -10.06 6.18 26.44
N GLU A 251 -9.71 7.46 26.22
CA GLU A 251 -9.84 8.50 27.25
C GLU A 251 -11.29 8.71 27.68
N ASP A 252 -12.22 8.77 26.72
CA ASP A 252 -13.65 8.90 26.99
C ASP A 252 -14.21 7.67 27.72
N GLN A 253 -13.79 6.47 27.34
CA GLN A 253 -14.15 5.26 28.05
C GLN A 253 -13.62 5.25 29.48
N ARG A 254 -12.39 5.70 29.73
CA ARG A 254 -11.79 5.78 31.06
C ARG A 254 -12.54 6.79 31.94
N LYS A 255 -12.86 7.97 31.38
CA LYS A 255 -13.68 8.99 32.07
C LYS A 255 -15.07 8.44 32.40
N PHE A 256 -15.70 7.74 31.46
CA PHE A 256 -17.00 7.10 31.67
C PHE A 256 -16.97 6.12 32.87
N VAL A 257 -16.04 5.16 32.87
CA VAL A 257 -15.92 4.17 33.97
C VAL A 257 -15.65 4.86 35.30
N SER A 258 -14.81 5.90 35.33
CA SER A 258 -14.50 6.67 36.54
C SER A 258 -15.75 7.36 37.06
N ASN A 259 -16.53 8.05 36.21
CA ASN A 259 -17.72 8.79 36.59
C ASN A 259 -18.81 7.84 37.07
N VAL A 260 -19.05 6.72 36.40
CA VAL A 260 -19.96 5.67 36.86
C VAL A 260 -19.60 5.18 38.24
N SER A 261 -18.31 4.84 38.44
CA SER A 261 -17.82 4.34 39.74
C SER A 261 -18.02 5.36 40.87
N HIS A 262 -17.80 6.63 40.61
CA HIS A 262 -18.02 7.72 41.57
C HIS A 262 -19.50 7.87 41.92
N ASP A 263 -20.38 7.89 40.90
CA ASP A 263 -21.84 8.11 41.09
C ASP A 263 -22.56 6.91 41.74
N PHE A 264 -21.98 5.71 41.67
CA PHE A 264 -22.41 4.55 42.45
C PHE A 264 -21.91 4.57 43.89
N ARG A 265 -20.62 4.96 44.09
CA ARG A 265 -20.00 4.90 45.42
C ARG A 265 -20.68 5.83 46.42
N SER A 266 -21.05 7.04 45.99
CA SER A 266 -21.65 8.05 46.88
C SER A 266 -22.94 7.57 47.54
N PRO A 267 -24.00 7.16 46.81
CA PRO A 267 -25.24 6.68 47.41
C PRO A 267 -25.06 5.39 48.21
N LEU A 268 -24.22 4.45 47.75
CA LEU A 268 -23.91 3.23 48.51
C LEU A 268 -23.27 3.52 49.87
N THR A 269 -22.33 4.48 49.91
CA THR A 269 -21.72 4.91 51.19
C THR A 269 -22.76 5.52 52.12
N SER A 270 -23.66 6.36 51.62
CA SER A 270 -24.74 6.94 52.40
C SER A 270 -25.69 5.90 52.93
N ILE A 271 -26.18 4.96 52.09
CA ILE A 271 -27.04 3.87 52.49
C ILE A 271 -26.38 3.05 53.58
N LYS A 272 -25.11 2.60 53.35
CA LYS A 272 -24.36 1.81 54.32
C LYS A 272 -24.20 2.55 55.62
N GLY A 273 -23.78 3.81 55.59
CA GLY A 273 -23.56 4.59 56.80
C GLY A 273 -24.83 4.81 57.66
N TYR A 274 -25.96 5.07 57.00
CA TYR A 274 -27.23 5.20 57.72
C TYR A 274 -27.73 3.88 58.31
N VAL A 275 -27.57 2.78 57.57
CA VAL A 275 -27.92 1.44 58.08
C VAL A 275 -27.04 1.05 59.27
N GLU A 276 -25.72 1.28 59.21
CA GLU A 276 -24.77 1.04 60.28
C GLU A 276 -25.13 1.90 61.53
N ALA A 277 -25.41 3.19 61.32
CA ALA A 277 -25.79 4.10 62.42
C ALA A 277 -27.16 3.78 63.05
N MET A 278 -28.08 3.12 62.32
CA MET A 278 -29.30 2.58 62.91
C MET A 278 -29.03 1.29 63.70
N LEU A 279 -28.15 0.42 63.22
CA LEU A 279 -27.82 -0.86 63.85
C LEU A 279 -27.04 -0.68 65.16
N ASP A 280 -26.15 0.31 65.23
CA ASP A 280 -25.32 0.61 66.39
C ASP A 280 -26.02 1.54 67.44
N GLY A 281 -27.24 1.99 67.11
CA GLY A 281 -28.05 2.84 67.98
C GLY A 281 -27.66 4.31 67.96
N THR A 282 -26.75 4.75 67.10
CA THR A 282 -26.38 6.16 66.93
C THR A 282 -27.58 7.00 66.42
N ILE A 283 -28.46 6.40 65.63
CA ILE A 283 -29.73 7.00 65.20
C ILE A 283 -30.85 6.53 66.13
N PRO A 284 -31.45 7.41 66.93
CA PRO A 284 -32.59 7.06 67.80
C PRO A 284 -33.79 6.57 66.98
N VAL A 285 -34.62 5.71 67.63
CA VAL A 285 -35.81 5.09 67.00
C VAL A 285 -36.75 6.15 66.41
N GLU A 286 -36.91 7.27 67.10
CA GLU A 286 -37.80 8.36 66.69
C GLU A 286 -37.32 9.08 65.42
N MET A 287 -36.08 8.91 65.04
CA MET A 287 -35.51 9.51 63.85
C MET A 287 -35.33 8.51 62.67
N GLN A 288 -35.54 7.22 62.90
CA GLN A 288 -35.31 6.17 61.93
C GLN A 288 -36.13 6.38 60.64
N ASP A 289 -37.37 6.80 60.75
CA ASP A 289 -38.22 7.07 59.58
C ASP A 289 -37.62 8.08 58.62
N LYS A 290 -36.98 9.14 59.15
CA LYS A 290 -36.28 10.11 58.32
C LYS A 290 -35.11 9.51 57.55
N TYR A 291 -34.30 8.68 58.19
CA TYR A 291 -33.14 8.07 57.56
C TYR A 291 -33.50 6.91 56.64
N LEU A 292 -34.57 6.14 56.94
CA LEU A 292 -35.13 5.16 56.06
C LEU A 292 -35.64 5.79 54.76
N ASN A 293 -36.28 6.96 54.82
CA ASN A 293 -36.66 7.74 53.65
C ASN A 293 -35.43 8.21 52.83
N ILE A 294 -34.30 8.54 53.45
CA ILE A 294 -33.08 8.85 52.73
C ILE A 294 -32.50 7.62 52.04
N ILE A 295 -32.53 6.46 52.73
CA ILE A 295 -32.08 5.18 52.16
C ILE A 295 -32.94 4.82 50.94
N LEU A 296 -34.26 4.91 51.07
CA LEU A 296 -35.19 4.65 49.97
C LEU A 296 -34.89 5.57 48.80
N PHE A 297 -34.69 6.84 49.05
CA PHE A 297 -34.34 7.86 48.06
C PHE A 297 -33.03 7.51 47.30
N GLU A 298 -31.96 7.14 48.01
CA GLU A 298 -30.68 6.80 47.39
C GLU A 298 -30.79 5.47 46.60
N THR A 299 -31.65 4.53 47.03
CA THR A 299 -31.94 3.30 46.32
C THR A 299 -32.71 3.54 44.98
N GLU A 300 -33.68 4.44 44.98
CA GLU A 300 -34.42 4.88 43.80
C GLU A 300 -33.45 5.59 42.79
N ARG A 301 -32.53 6.42 43.34
CA ARG A 301 -31.51 7.08 42.55
C ARG A 301 -30.57 6.07 41.84
N LEU A 302 -30.12 5.04 42.56
CA LEU A 302 -29.30 3.96 42.00
C LEU A 302 -30.05 3.19 40.90
N ASN A 303 -31.34 2.92 41.12
CA ASN A 303 -32.18 2.22 40.13
C ASN A 303 -32.32 3.07 38.84
N LYS A 304 -32.55 4.38 38.98
CA LYS A 304 -32.57 5.33 37.84
C LYS A 304 -31.25 5.37 37.10
N LEU A 305 -30.11 5.40 37.83
CA LEU A 305 -28.78 5.38 37.22
C LEU A 305 -28.53 4.10 36.45
N THR A 306 -28.87 2.93 37.04
CA THR A 306 -28.72 1.62 36.39
C THR A 306 -29.54 1.55 35.11
N LYS A 307 -30.82 1.99 35.14
CA LYS A 307 -31.70 2.03 33.96
C LYS A 307 -31.08 2.91 32.85
N SER A 308 -30.59 4.11 33.21
CA SER A 308 -29.97 5.02 32.25
C SER A 308 -28.67 4.45 31.62
N LEU A 309 -27.90 3.65 32.39
CA LEU A 309 -26.72 2.96 31.88
C LEU A 309 -27.06 1.83 30.94
N ILE A 310 -28.14 1.07 31.22
CA ILE A 310 -28.62 0.02 30.30
C ILE A 310 -29.10 0.65 28.99
N ASP A 311 -29.89 1.73 29.07
CA ASP A 311 -30.34 2.47 27.90
C ASP A 311 -29.14 2.94 27.04
N LEU A 312 -28.13 3.54 27.69
CA LEU A 312 -26.89 3.98 27.00
C LEU A 312 -26.10 2.86 26.35
N ASN A 313 -26.04 1.68 27.00
CA ASN A 313 -25.33 0.55 26.42
C ASN A 313 -26.04 -0.02 25.18
N GLN A 314 -27.36 0.07 25.12
CA GLN A 314 -28.13 -0.29 23.93
C GLN A 314 -27.86 0.66 22.75
N PHE A 315 -27.40 1.89 23.00
CA PHE A 315 -27.05 2.88 21.97
C PHE A 315 -25.63 2.73 21.41
N GLY A 316 -24.75 1.88 22.04
CA GLY A 316 -23.38 1.62 21.60
C GLY A 316 -23.27 0.51 20.56
N HIS A 317 -22.27 0.56 19.71
CA HIS A 317 -21.75 -0.42 18.73
C HIS A 317 -22.61 -0.89 17.55
N HIS A 318 -23.96 -0.90 17.60
CA HIS A 318 -24.78 -1.39 16.48
C HIS A 318 -25.86 -0.43 15.99
N GLY A 319 -25.87 0.81 16.49
CA GLY A 319 -26.96 1.76 16.22
C GLY A 319 -28.24 1.41 16.99
N ILE A 320 -29.10 2.40 17.21
CA ILE A 320 -30.41 2.20 17.83
C ILE A 320 -31.28 1.50 16.79
N HIS A 321 -31.79 0.32 17.11
CA HIS A 321 -32.88 -0.27 16.32
C HIS A 321 -34.16 0.46 16.69
N LEU A 322 -34.64 1.30 15.76
CA LEU A 322 -35.84 2.11 15.94
C LEU A 322 -37.06 1.36 15.39
N ASP A 323 -38.10 1.31 16.18
CA ASP A 323 -39.43 0.86 15.74
C ASP A 323 -40.22 2.07 15.20
N ILE A 324 -40.01 2.38 13.93
CA ILE A 324 -40.55 3.59 13.30
C ILE A 324 -42.03 3.40 12.98
N ALA A 325 -42.86 4.23 13.58
CA ALA A 325 -44.33 4.26 13.36
C ALA A 325 -44.79 5.72 13.20
N ASP A 326 -45.99 5.88 12.66
CA ASP A 326 -46.71 7.17 12.61
C ASP A 326 -47.59 7.29 13.84
N PHE A 327 -47.43 8.40 14.60
CA PHE A 327 -48.22 8.65 15.81
C PHE A 327 -48.46 10.16 16.00
N ASP A 328 -49.52 10.49 16.82
CA ASP A 328 -49.86 11.87 17.16
C ASP A 328 -48.94 12.41 18.27
N ILE A 329 -48.06 13.34 17.95
CA ILE A 329 -47.14 13.97 18.89
C ILE A 329 -47.86 14.89 19.86
N ASN A 330 -48.94 15.52 19.48
CA ASN A 330 -49.73 16.39 20.34
C ASN A 330 -50.36 15.61 21.50
N THR A 331 -50.92 14.43 21.23
CA THR A 331 -51.46 13.55 22.26
C THR A 331 -50.33 13.03 23.17
N MET A 332 -49.16 12.69 22.62
CA MET A 332 -48.01 12.28 23.42
C MET A 332 -47.55 13.39 24.37
N ILE A 333 -47.45 14.63 23.89
CA ILE A 333 -47.09 15.80 24.71
C ILE A 333 -48.06 15.92 25.90
N ARG A 334 -49.39 15.96 25.60
CA ARG A 334 -50.41 16.08 26.63
C ARG A 334 -50.31 14.97 27.67
N THR A 335 -50.17 13.73 27.25
CA THR A 335 -50.09 12.57 28.15
C THR A 335 -48.79 12.63 29.01
N THR A 336 -47.66 13.04 28.43
CA THR A 336 -46.42 13.17 29.13
C THR A 336 -46.47 14.29 30.21
N ILE A 337 -47.08 15.41 29.92
CA ILE A 337 -47.28 16.53 30.88
C ILE A 337 -48.05 16.08 32.11
N LEU A 338 -49.12 15.30 31.96
CA LEU A 338 -49.91 14.81 33.08
C LEU A 338 -49.07 14.08 34.13
N THR A 339 -47.98 13.42 33.74
CA THR A 339 -47.07 12.74 34.67
C THR A 339 -46.26 13.70 35.59
N PHE A 340 -46.25 15.00 35.25
CA PHE A 340 -45.55 16.04 35.99
C PHE A 340 -46.45 16.93 36.86
N GLU A 341 -47.79 16.72 36.82
CA GLU A 341 -48.78 17.60 37.44
C GLU A 341 -48.50 17.78 38.97
N GLY A 342 -48.19 16.70 39.69
CA GLY A 342 -47.85 16.74 41.09
C GLY A 342 -46.61 17.62 41.39
N LYS A 343 -45.54 17.41 40.60
CA LYS A 343 -44.29 18.20 40.76
C LYS A 343 -44.46 19.66 40.41
N CYS A 344 -45.28 19.96 39.43
CA CYS A 344 -45.60 21.30 39.00
C CYS A 344 -46.42 22.02 40.08
N SER A 345 -47.41 21.35 40.66
CA SER A 345 -48.21 21.92 41.78
C SER A 345 -47.33 22.29 42.98
N GLU A 346 -46.37 21.45 43.35
CA GLU A 346 -45.43 21.75 44.45
C GLU A 346 -44.57 23.02 44.24
N LYS A 347 -44.28 23.34 42.96
CA LYS A 347 -43.44 24.52 42.59
C LYS A 347 -44.25 25.72 42.05
N GLY A 348 -45.57 25.65 41.95
CA GLY A 348 -46.38 26.66 41.32
C GLY A 348 -46.19 26.80 39.79
N LEU A 349 -45.73 25.70 39.13
CA LEU A 349 -45.46 25.77 37.70
C LEU A 349 -46.73 25.51 36.87
N SER A 350 -46.87 26.24 35.75
CA SER A 350 -47.89 26.00 34.76
C SER A 350 -47.35 25.60 33.43
N PHE A 351 -48.09 24.83 32.63
CA PHE A 351 -47.75 24.52 31.23
C PHE A 351 -48.51 25.39 30.25
N ASP A 352 -47.80 26.04 29.34
CA ASP A 352 -48.35 26.82 28.22
C ASP A 352 -48.17 26.04 26.95
N LEU A 353 -49.26 25.55 26.35
CA LEU A 353 -49.23 24.65 25.19
C LEU A 353 -49.67 25.40 23.92
N LEU A 354 -48.74 25.56 22.99
CA LEU A 354 -48.98 26.10 21.65
C LEU A 354 -48.79 25.01 20.60
N LEU A 355 -49.81 24.15 20.47
CA LEU A 355 -49.74 22.99 19.59
C LEU A 355 -50.42 23.29 18.24
N THR A 356 -49.73 22.92 17.16
CA THR A 356 -50.26 23.05 15.79
C THR A 356 -51.34 22.02 15.52
N GLY A 357 -52.57 22.46 15.30
CA GLY A 357 -53.72 21.61 15.02
C GLY A 357 -54.25 20.87 16.26
N LYS A 358 -55.25 20.06 16.07
CA LYS A 358 -55.79 19.18 17.11
C LYS A 358 -54.93 17.92 17.25
N GLU A 359 -54.53 17.35 16.14
CA GLU A 359 -53.65 16.21 15.99
C GLU A 359 -52.50 16.60 15.07
N LEU A 360 -51.31 16.07 15.31
CA LEU A 360 -50.14 16.30 14.50
C LEU A 360 -49.32 15.00 14.39
N PHE A 361 -49.41 14.32 13.24
CA PHE A 361 -48.75 13.05 13.02
C PHE A 361 -47.31 13.24 12.61
N VAL A 362 -46.43 12.52 13.33
CA VAL A 362 -44.98 12.46 13.07
C VAL A 362 -44.55 11.00 12.88
N ARG A 363 -43.41 10.81 12.20
CA ARG A 363 -42.83 9.50 11.97
C ARG A 363 -41.61 9.30 12.86
N GLY A 364 -41.61 8.25 13.71
CA GLY A 364 -40.53 7.98 14.63
C GLY A 364 -40.81 6.79 15.54
N ASP A 365 -39.87 6.45 16.41
CA ASP A 365 -40.08 5.46 17.47
C ASP A 365 -40.81 6.13 18.63
N MET A 366 -42.06 5.73 18.84
CA MET A 366 -42.97 6.30 19.83
C MET A 366 -42.38 6.27 21.25
N VAL A 367 -41.75 5.16 21.64
CA VAL A 367 -41.20 4.97 22.98
C VAL A 367 -39.96 5.85 23.20
N LYS A 368 -39.10 5.93 22.20
CA LYS A 368 -37.90 6.76 22.24
C LYS A 368 -38.22 8.25 22.20
N ILE A 369 -39.19 8.67 21.41
CA ILE A 369 -39.64 10.07 21.37
C ILE A 369 -40.32 10.47 22.70
N GLN A 370 -41.11 9.59 23.30
CA GLN A 370 -41.63 9.82 24.64
C GLN A 370 -40.53 9.99 25.68
N GLN A 371 -39.43 9.23 25.58
CA GLN A 371 -38.25 9.36 26.42
C GLN A 371 -37.55 10.74 26.25
N ILE A 372 -37.46 11.27 25.01
CA ILE A 372 -36.99 12.64 24.75
C ILE A 372 -37.84 13.64 25.50
N LEU A 373 -39.16 13.62 25.26
CA LEU A 373 -40.08 14.56 25.90
C LEU A 373 -40.00 14.52 27.42
N TYR A 374 -40.00 13.30 28.00
CA TYR A 374 -39.86 13.13 29.44
C TYR A 374 -38.58 13.77 29.97
N ASN A 375 -37.43 13.53 29.35
CA ASN A 375 -36.13 14.08 29.77
C ASN A 375 -36.09 15.60 29.66
N LEU A 376 -36.63 16.18 28.58
CA LEU A 376 -36.64 17.63 28.39
C LEU A 376 -37.60 18.30 29.35
N ILE A 377 -38.79 17.73 29.58
CA ILE A 377 -39.79 18.26 30.51
C ILE A 377 -39.32 18.10 31.97
N ASP A 378 -38.70 16.96 32.34
CA ASP A 378 -38.14 16.77 33.70
C ASP A 378 -37.05 17.83 33.99
N ASN A 379 -36.20 18.12 32.99
CA ASN A 379 -35.21 19.20 33.11
C ASN A 379 -35.88 20.57 33.25
N ALA A 380 -36.86 20.89 32.44
CA ALA A 380 -37.61 22.16 32.53
C ALA A 380 -38.25 22.32 33.88
N VAL A 381 -38.93 21.29 34.42
CA VAL A 381 -39.57 21.33 35.76
C VAL A 381 -38.53 21.50 36.89
N LYS A 382 -37.37 20.83 36.76
CA LYS A 382 -36.31 20.90 37.79
C LYS A 382 -35.67 22.27 37.86
N PHE A 383 -35.34 22.87 36.73
CA PHE A 383 -34.51 24.09 36.68
C PHE A 383 -35.34 25.39 36.56
N SER A 384 -36.63 25.30 36.27
CA SER A 384 -37.55 26.44 36.33
C SER A 384 -37.55 27.11 37.71
N ASN A 385 -37.75 28.40 37.71
CA ASN A 385 -38.02 29.16 38.93
C ASN A 385 -39.47 28.86 39.43
N ASN A 386 -39.69 29.01 40.72
CA ASN A 386 -41.06 28.86 41.27
C ASN A 386 -42.01 29.88 40.66
N ASP A 387 -43.28 29.54 40.60
CA ASP A 387 -44.38 30.41 40.12
C ASP A 387 -44.15 30.89 38.66
N SER A 388 -43.55 30.02 37.81
CA SER A 388 -43.28 30.32 36.40
C SER A 388 -44.01 29.37 35.45
N SER A 389 -43.83 29.57 34.14
CA SER A 389 -44.43 28.69 33.13
C SER A 389 -43.40 27.96 32.29
N ILE A 390 -43.76 26.74 31.86
CA ILE A 390 -42.99 25.94 30.89
C ILE A 390 -43.81 25.95 29.60
N LYS A 391 -43.23 26.52 28.52
CA LYS A 391 -43.89 26.60 27.23
C LYS A 391 -43.49 25.42 26.38
N ILE A 392 -44.47 24.72 25.79
CA ILE A 392 -44.23 23.64 24.80
C ILE A 392 -44.94 24.04 23.51
N GLU A 393 -44.16 24.08 22.41
CA GLU A 393 -44.64 24.52 21.13
C GLU A 393 -44.37 23.49 20.04
N THR A 394 -45.33 23.26 19.13
CA THR A 394 -45.14 22.47 17.91
C THR A 394 -45.36 23.37 16.69
N SER A 395 -44.50 23.28 15.71
CA SER A 395 -44.64 24.01 14.43
C SER A 395 -44.16 23.17 13.25
N ILE A 396 -44.75 23.40 12.07
CA ILE A 396 -44.38 22.67 10.85
C ILE A 396 -43.57 23.60 9.95
N ARG A 397 -42.40 23.16 9.49
CA ARG A 397 -41.59 23.88 8.50
C ARG A 397 -40.86 22.85 7.62
N ASN A 398 -40.93 22.98 6.30
CA ASN A 398 -40.20 22.14 5.32
C ASN A 398 -40.35 20.62 5.58
N GLU A 399 -41.62 20.15 5.69
CA GLU A 399 -41.95 18.73 5.95
C GLU A 399 -41.40 18.17 7.26
N LYS A 400 -40.98 19.03 8.19
CA LYS A 400 -40.53 18.66 9.53
C LYS A 400 -41.38 19.33 10.59
N VAL A 401 -41.59 18.59 11.66
CA VAL A 401 -42.26 19.10 12.87
C VAL A 401 -41.16 19.52 13.84
N PHE A 402 -41.17 20.75 14.27
CA PHE A 402 -40.32 21.31 15.30
C PHE A 402 -41.03 21.25 16.64
N ILE A 403 -40.43 20.65 17.61
CA ILE A 403 -40.95 20.54 18.97
C ILE A 403 -40.00 21.33 19.88
N SER A 404 -40.54 22.39 20.53
CA SER A 404 -39.81 23.24 21.47
C SER A 404 -40.30 23.02 22.89
N VAL A 405 -39.39 22.91 23.84
CA VAL A 405 -39.64 22.92 25.29
C VAL A 405 -38.82 24.06 25.89
N LYS A 406 -39.50 25.09 26.39
CA LYS A 406 -38.88 26.29 26.93
C LYS A 406 -39.23 26.49 28.38
N ASP A 407 -38.24 26.68 29.22
CA ASP A 407 -38.35 27.02 30.65
C ASP A 407 -37.95 28.46 30.93
N HIS A 408 -38.38 28.96 32.07
CA HIS A 408 -38.01 30.24 32.65
C HIS A 408 -37.21 29.99 33.96
N GLY A 409 -36.07 29.34 33.79
CA GLY A 409 -35.25 28.88 34.88
C GLY A 409 -33.90 29.60 34.99
N ILE A 410 -32.94 28.91 35.56
CA ILE A 410 -31.58 29.42 35.80
C ILE A 410 -30.79 29.62 34.51
N GLY A 411 -31.21 29.03 33.40
CA GLY A 411 -30.45 29.03 32.16
C GLY A 411 -29.15 28.22 32.24
N ILE A 412 -28.39 28.26 31.12
CA ILE A 412 -27.13 27.53 30.95
C ILE A 412 -26.02 28.53 30.61
N PRO A 413 -24.89 28.53 31.32
CA PRO A 413 -23.72 29.35 30.99
C PRO A 413 -23.20 29.05 29.60
N LYS A 414 -22.70 30.05 28.85
CA LYS A 414 -22.17 29.90 27.50
C LYS A 414 -21.11 28.81 27.37
N ASP A 415 -20.19 28.72 28.32
CA ASP A 415 -19.09 27.72 28.31
C ASP A 415 -19.57 26.29 28.57
N SER A 416 -20.82 26.14 29.02
CA SER A 416 -21.46 24.85 29.28
C SER A 416 -22.32 24.35 28.10
N LEU A 417 -22.74 25.24 27.16
CA LEU A 417 -23.67 24.90 26.09
C LEU A 417 -23.18 23.78 25.17
N SER A 418 -21.88 23.71 24.89
CA SER A 418 -21.30 22.63 24.09
C SER A 418 -21.20 21.33 24.88
N LYS A 419 -21.02 21.41 26.21
CA LYS A 419 -20.73 20.30 27.11
C LYS A 419 -21.97 19.62 27.66
N ILE A 420 -23.14 20.25 27.65
CA ILE A 420 -24.39 19.67 28.21
C ILE A 420 -24.82 18.37 27.54
N TRP A 421 -24.28 18.08 26.38
CA TRP A 421 -24.51 16.86 25.59
C TRP A 421 -23.54 15.72 25.97
N GLU A 422 -22.48 16.03 26.77
CA GLU A 422 -21.53 15.03 27.23
C GLU A 422 -22.14 14.20 28.34
N ARG A 423 -21.78 12.91 28.37
CA ARG A 423 -22.27 11.98 29.40
C ARG A 423 -21.74 12.38 30.79
N PHE A 424 -22.63 12.37 31.81
CA PHE A 424 -22.36 12.76 33.21
C PHE A 424 -22.01 14.24 33.39
N TYR A 425 -22.12 15.07 32.39
CA TYR A 425 -21.87 16.49 32.54
C TYR A 425 -22.96 17.17 33.38
N LYS A 426 -22.54 18.00 34.30
CA LYS A 426 -23.41 18.87 35.13
C LYS A 426 -22.73 20.23 35.25
N SER A 427 -23.44 21.31 34.90
CA SER A 427 -22.94 22.65 35.12
C SER A 427 -22.86 22.95 36.64
N ASP A 428 -21.99 23.85 37.06
CA ASP A 428 -21.82 24.17 38.48
C ASP A 428 -23.11 24.75 39.10
N LEU A 429 -23.88 25.49 38.34
CA LEU A 429 -25.21 25.98 38.72
C LEU A 429 -26.23 24.83 38.92
N SER A 430 -26.13 23.77 38.13
CA SER A 430 -27.00 22.60 38.27
C SER A 430 -26.63 21.70 39.45
N ARG A 431 -25.35 21.66 39.86
CA ARG A 431 -24.87 20.89 41.01
C ARG A 431 -25.53 21.34 42.33
N GLY A 432 -25.85 22.63 42.45
CA GLY A 432 -26.54 23.19 43.65
C GLY A 432 -28.02 22.84 43.72
N LYS A 433 -28.76 22.85 42.60
CA LYS A 433 -30.20 22.66 42.55
C LYS A 433 -30.63 21.21 42.27
N ASP A 434 -29.85 20.46 41.48
CA ASP A 434 -30.16 19.06 41.16
C ASP A 434 -29.11 18.07 41.69
N LYS A 435 -29.19 17.78 43.00
CA LYS A 435 -28.41 16.69 43.58
C LYS A 435 -28.83 15.30 43.09
N ARG A 436 -29.95 15.19 42.36
CA ARG A 436 -30.59 13.92 41.90
C ARG A 436 -30.30 13.58 40.45
N GLY A 437 -29.84 14.51 39.63
CA GLY A 437 -29.58 14.30 38.23
C GLY A 437 -28.40 13.35 37.98
N THR A 438 -28.51 12.46 37.04
CA THR A 438 -27.44 11.55 36.62
C THR A 438 -26.49 12.16 35.60
N GLY A 439 -26.84 13.31 34.99
CA GLY A 439 -26.08 13.91 33.89
C GLY A 439 -26.16 13.10 32.57
N LEU A 440 -27.07 12.11 32.49
CA LEU A 440 -27.24 11.25 31.30
C LEU A 440 -28.44 11.64 30.43
N GLY A 441 -29.40 12.40 30.97
CA GLY A 441 -30.65 12.69 30.28
C GLY A 441 -30.50 13.38 28.94
N LEU A 442 -29.66 14.42 28.87
CA LEU A 442 -29.45 15.18 27.61
C LEU A 442 -28.59 14.42 26.60
N SER A 443 -27.63 13.61 27.04
CA SER A 443 -26.86 12.76 26.12
C SER A 443 -27.75 11.68 25.48
N ILE A 444 -28.67 11.09 26.26
CA ILE A 444 -29.69 10.15 25.74
C ILE A 444 -30.60 10.85 24.72
N VAL A 445 -31.05 12.06 25.00
CA VAL A 445 -31.89 12.85 24.07
C VAL A 445 -31.14 13.06 22.76
N LYS A 446 -29.89 13.50 22.80
CA LYS A 446 -29.08 13.73 21.62
C LYS A 446 -28.91 12.45 20.78
N GLU A 447 -28.59 11.32 21.42
CA GLU A 447 -28.41 10.03 20.75
C GLU A 447 -29.71 9.53 20.08
N ILE A 448 -30.86 9.68 20.75
CA ILE A 448 -32.14 9.29 20.17
C ILE A 448 -32.48 10.16 18.96
N VAL A 449 -32.32 11.48 19.05
CA VAL A 449 -32.58 12.40 17.93
C VAL A 449 -31.67 12.11 16.76
N GLN A 450 -30.39 11.89 16.99
CA GLN A 450 -29.42 11.53 15.96
C GLN A 450 -29.73 10.17 15.32
N ALA A 451 -30.18 9.19 16.09
CA ALA A 451 -30.58 7.90 15.55
C ALA A 451 -31.80 8.00 14.60
N HIS A 452 -32.69 8.98 14.83
CA HIS A 452 -33.76 9.29 13.90
C HIS A 452 -33.33 10.08 12.66
N GLY A 453 -32.02 10.43 12.52
CA GLY A 453 -31.52 11.28 11.45
C GLY A 453 -31.93 12.76 11.57
N GLU A 454 -32.32 13.18 12.77
CA GLU A 454 -32.88 14.49 13.06
C GLU A 454 -31.92 15.36 13.92
N ASN A 455 -32.31 16.60 14.19
CA ASN A 455 -31.46 17.56 14.88
C ASN A 455 -32.10 18.03 16.20
N ILE A 456 -31.26 18.33 17.18
CA ILE A 456 -31.63 19.00 18.40
C ILE A 456 -30.72 20.22 18.64
N ASN A 457 -31.35 21.34 19.02
CA ASN A 457 -30.65 22.58 19.34
C ASN A 457 -31.05 23.07 20.73
N VAL A 458 -30.19 23.93 21.32
CA VAL A 458 -30.45 24.61 22.59
C VAL A 458 -30.21 26.09 22.44
N ILE A 459 -31.16 26.89 22.96
CA ILE A 459 -31.03 28.34 23.09
C ILE A 459 -31.17 28.63 24.58
N SER A 460 -30.17 29.23 25.21
CA SER A 460 -30.23 29.52 26.62
C SER A 460 -29.47 30.80 26.98
N THR A 461 -30.02 31.49 27.93
CA THR A 461 -29.40 32.67 28.58
C THR A 461 -29.42 32.47 30.06
N GLU A 462 -28.26 32.60 30.71
CA GLU A 462 -28.11 32.45 32.15
C GLU A 462 -29.01 33.48 32.88
N GLY A 463 -29.77 33.01 33.87
CA GLY A 463 -30.74 33.78 34.63
C GLY A 463 -32.09 34.05 33.92
N VAL A 464 -32.27 33.66 32.65
CA VAL A 464 -33.51 33.89 31.89
C VAL A 464 -34.27 32.59 31.61
N GLY A 465 -33.56 31.52 31.20
CA GLY A 465 -34.16 30.22 30.92
C GLY A 465 -33.49 29.48 29.76
N THR A 466 -34.06 28.32 29.41
CA THR A 466 -33.53 27.44 28.37
C THR A 466 -34.65 26.98 27.46
N GLU A 467 -34.40 26.90 26.16
CA GLU A 467 -35.25 26.36 25.15
C GLU A 467 -34.51 25.24 24.39
N PHE A 468 -35.05 24.03 24.44
CA PHE A 468 -34.60 22.90 23.62
C PHE A 468 -35.54 22.70 22.46
N ILE A 469 -35.00 22.60 21.24
CA ILE A 469 -35.77 22.44 20.00
C ILE A 469 -35.26 21.19 19.28
N PHE A 470 -36.11 20.23 19.04
CA PHE A 470 -35.77 19.06 18.22
C PHE A 470 -36.77 18.87 17.07
N THR A 471 -36.36 18.14 16.04
CA THR A 471 -37.15 17.92 14.83
C THR A 471 -37.57 16.48 14.70
N LEU A 472 -38.73 16.27 14.03
CA LEU A 472 -39.20 14.97 13.57
C LEU A 472 -39.76 15.07 12.17
N PRO A 473 -39.72 14.03 11.34
CA PRO A 473 -40.36 14.03 10.04
C PRO A 473 -41.88 14.11 10.19
N LEU A 474 -42.52 14.97 9.39
CA LEU A 474 -43.96 15.00 9.30
C LEU A 474 -44.47 13.69 8.66
N SER A 475 -45.47 13.06 9.26
CA SER A 475 -46.12 11.89 8.64
C SER A 475 -46.92 12.32 7.43
N LYS A 476 -46.85 11.53 6.34
CA LYS A 476 -47.65 11.73 5.13
C LYS A 476 -49.06 11.12 5.23
N LYS A 477 -49.43 10.55 6.36
CA LYS A 477 -50.80 10.14 6.61
C LYS A 477 -51.66 11.39 6.86
N GLU A 478 -52.50 11.73 5.90
CA GLU A 478 -53.72 12.51 6.16
C GLU A 478 -54.63 11.66 7.06
N GLY A 479 -55.07 12.25 8.20
CA GLY A 479 -55.94 11.60 9.17
C GLY A 479 -57.35 11.32 8.67
#